data_56be8cb7075fb98b3b9a5bf09528cdd3
#
_entry.id   56be8cb7075fb98b3b9a5bf09528cdd3
#
_cell.length_a   1.000
_cell.length_b   1.000
_cell.length_c   1.000
_cell.angle_alpha   90.00
_cell.angle_beta   90.00
_cell.angle_gamma   90.00
#
_symmetry.space_group_name_H-M   'P 1'
#
loop_
_entity.id
_entity.type
_entity.pdbx_description
1 polymer ?
#
loop_
_entity_poly.entity_id
_entity_poly.type
_entity_poly.pdbx_seq_one_letter_code
_entity_poly.pdbx_strand_id
1 'polypeptide(L)'
;MKNIKVVAFDCDGVLFDTEEANWAYYNHLLKHFGRPTMTPEQFAYAHQHTLNESIAYLFKDKEAIAAVYDYRQTMDYGAYLKLLKVEPDLVPLLTKIRAKLKTAIATNRSDTMNRLLAEFALTEYFDLVVTSFDIRRPKPYPDALLKILDHFDIEAHQALYVGDSQVDVEAARAAEIPFVAFRNETLPTEYHIGSLKELEEILEV
;
A
#
# COMPACT_ATOMS: atom_id res chain seq x y z
N MET A 1 -16.74 1.29 -15.48
CA MET A 1 -17.01 2.62 -14.86
C MET A 1 -16.70 3.72 -15.86
N LYS A 2 -17.60 4.69 -16.05
CA LYS A 2 -17.40 5.76 -17.04
C LYS A 2 -16.69 6.96 -16.40
N ASN A 3 -15.85 7.65 -17.20
CA ASN A 3 -15.15 8.90 -16.86
C ASN A 3 -14.01 8.77 -15.82
N ILE A 4 -13.49 7.59 -15.53
CA ILE A 4 -12.28 7.47 -14.71
C ILE A 4 -11.11 8.12 -15.46
N LYS A 5 -10.32 8.93 -14.75
CA LYS A 5 -9.13 9.61 -15.24
C LYS A 5 -7.87 9.11 -14.54
N VAL A 6 -8.01 8.70 -13.26
CA VAL A 6 -6.91 8.23 -12.42
C VAL A 6 -7.28 6.89 -11.79
N VAL A 7 -6.36 5.93 -11.83
CA VAL A 7 -6.42 4.71 -11.02
C VAL A 7 -5.32 4.79 -9.96
N ALA A 8 -5.73 4.80 -8.71
CA ALA A 8 -4.84 4.75 -7.56
C ALA A 8 -4.83 3.32 -6.97
N PHE A 9 -3.68 2.88 -6.53
CA PHE A 9 -3.47 1.55 -5.97
C PHE A 9 -2.87 1.64 -4.57
N ASP A 10 -3.26 0.74 -3.66
CA ASP A 10 -2.40 0.43 -2.53
C ASP A 10 -1.17 -0.36 -3.01
N CYS A 11 -0.16 -0.43 -2.16
CA CYS A 11 1.08 -1.12 -2.47
C CYS A 11 1.10 -2.56 -1.94
N ASP A 12 1.02 -2.69 -0.62
CA ASP A 12 1.12 -3.97 0.08
C ASP A 12 -0.18 -4.76 -0.09
N GLY A 13 -0.09 -5.99 -0.59
CA GLY A 13 -1.25 -6.83 -0.88
C GLY A 13 -1.91 -6.57 -2.24
N VAL A 14 -1.58 -5.48 -2.94
CA VAL A 14 -2.17 -5.13 -4.25
C VAL A 14 -1.13 -5.13 -5.38
N LEU A 15 -0.08 -4.28 -5.27
CA LEU A 15 1.00 -4.26 -6.27
C LEU A 15 2.02 -5.36 -6.01
N PHE A 16 2.20 -5.70 -4.73
CA PHE A 16 3.15 -6.71 -4.27
C PHE A 16 2.51 -7.60 -3.21
N ASP A 17 2.74 -8.91 -3.33
CA ASP A 17 2.65 -9.81 -2.18
C ASP A 17 3.84 -9.51 -1.27
N THR A 18 3.56 -8.88 -0.14
CA THR A 18 4.55 -8.42 0.84
C THR A 18 4.49 -9.19 2.15
N GLU A 19 3.65 -10.21 2.25
CA GLU A 19 3.35 -10.93 3.48
C GLU A 19 4.61 -11.54 4.09
N GLU A 20 5.38 -12.30 3.30
CA GLU A 20 6.62 -12.95 3.73
C GLU A 20 7.69 -11.91 4.14
N ALA A 21 7.82 -10.82 3.38
CA ALA A 21 8.77 -9.76 3.65
C ALA A 21 8.46 -9.02 4.95
N ASN A 22 7.20 -8.64 5.16
CA ASN A 22 6.76 -7.95 6.37
C ASN A 22 6.87 -8.86 7.60
N TRP A 23 6.48 -10.15 7.47
CA TRP A 23 6.69 -11.14 8.53
C TRP A 23 8.16 -11.26 8.93
N ALA A 24 9.04 -11.43 7.95
CA ALA A 24 10.49 -11.55 8.19
C ALA A 24 11.07 -10.28 8.82
N TYR A 25 10.67 -9.11 8.32
CA TYR A 25 11.16 -7.83 8.78
C TYR A 25 10.84 -7.56 10.25
N TYR A 26 9.55 -7.63 10.63
CA TYR A 26 9.14 -7.36 12.01
C TYR A 26 9.65 -8.42 12.99
N ASN A 27 9.69 -9.69 12.58
CA ASN A 27 10.27 -10.74 13.42
C ASN A 27 11.78 -10.61 13.58
N HIS A 28 12.49 -10.07 12.59
CA HIS A 28 13.91 -9.73 12.75
C HIS A 28 14.08 -8.65 13.84
N LEU A 29 13.28 -7.58 13.80
CA LEU A 29 13.31 -6.55 14.83
C LEU A 29 13.01 -7.14 16.22
N LEU A 30 11.94 -7.89 16.35
CA LEU A 30 11.56 -8.53 17.62
C LEU A 30 12.69 -9.44 18.16
N LYS A 31 13.25 -10.28 17.31
CA LYS A 31 14.35 -11.19 17.66
C LYS A 31 15.59 -10.43 18.12
N HIS A 32 15.97 -9.35 17.44
CA HIS A 32 17.12 -8.53 17.80
C HIS A 32 17.00 -7.96 19.22
N PHE A 33 15.79 -7.57 19.61
CA PHE A 33 15.49 -7.04 20.95
C PHE A 33 15.03 -8.11 21.95
N GLY A 34 15.29 -9.39 21.68
CA GLY A 34 15.00 -10.50 22.61
C GLY A 34 13.51 -10.74 22.84
N ARG A 35 12.64 -10.32 21.91
CA ARG A 35 11.19 -10.52 22.00
C ARG A 35 10.76 -11.77 21.22
N PRO A 36 9.62 -12.39 21.59
CA PRO A 36 9.05 -13.50 20.83
C PRO A 36 8.63 -13.06 19.44
N THR A 37 8.51 -14.01 18.52
CA THR A 37 7.93 -13.79 17.20
C THR A 37 6.48 -13.31 17.29
N MET A 38 6.01 -12.57 16.27
CA MET A 38 4.63 -12.09 16.21
C MET A 38 3.63 -13.23 16.28
N THR A 39 2.49 -12.95 16.92
CA THR A 39 1.28 -13.77 16.73
C THR A 39 0.62 -13.44 15.39
N PRO A 40 -0.31 -14.29 14.89
CA PRO A 40 -1.09 -13.96 13.69
C PRO A 40 -1.84 -12.62 13.80
N GLU A 41 -2.39 -12.29 14.97
CA GLU A 41 -3.11 -11.02 15.22
C GLU A 41 -2.17 -9.82 15.17
N GLN A 42 -0.96 -9.97 15.73
CA GLN A 42 0.06 -8.93 15.66
C GLN A 42 0.53 -8.69 14.23
N PHE A 43 0.65 -9.76 13.45
CA PHE A 43 1.00 -9.66 12.05
C PHE A 43 -0.10 -8.98 11.23
N ALA A 44 -1.37 -9.39 11.40
CA ALA A 44 -2.50 -8.76 10.73
C ALA A 44 -2.57 -7.24 10.99
N TYR A 45 -2.29 -6.82 12.23
CA TYR A 45 -2.18 -5.40 12.54
C TYR A 45 -1.00 -4.74 11.81
N ALA A 46 0.20 -5.29 11.95
CA ALA A 46 1.42 -4.68 11.41
C ALA A 46 1.45 -4.61 9.87
N HIS A 47 0.71 -5.50 9.20
CA HIS A 47 0.62 -5.56 7.74
C HIS A 47 -0.24 -4.45 7.14
N GLN A 48 -1.23 -3.94 7.88
CA GLN A 48 -2.18 -2.92 7.41
C GLN A 48 -1.85 -1.49 7.86
N HIS A 49 -1.01 -1.36 8.89
CA HIS A 49 -0.73 -0.07 9.52
C HIS A 49 0.64 0.47 9.11
N THR A 50 0.86 1.75 9.41
CA THR A 50 2.17 2.38 9.17
C THR A 50 3.27 1.70 9.99
N LEU A 51 4.51 1.84 9.53
CA LEU A 51 5.68 1.40 10.27
C LEU A 51 5.70 1.93 11.72
N ASN A 52 5.34 3.21 11.90
CA ASN A 52 5.36 3.84 13.21
C ASN A 52 4.33 3.22 14.16
N GLU A 53 3.11 2.99 13.67
CA GLU A 53 2.06 2.33 14.43
C GLU A 53 2.42 0.89 14.76
N SER A 54 2.97 0.16 13.79
CA SER A 54 3.39 -1.23 13.94
C SER A 54 4.51 -1.39 14.97
N ILE A 55 5.53 -0.52 14.92
CA ILE A 55 6.61 -0.52 15.93
C ILE A 55 6.04 -0.16 17.32
N ALA A 56 5.19 0.86 17.42
CA ALA A 56 4.58 1.23 18.69
C ALA A 56 3.71 0.11 19.28
N TYR A 57 2.98 -0.60 18.43
CA TYR A 57 2.15 -1.73 18.84
C TYR A 57 2.98 -2.94 19.33
N LEU A 58 4.08 -3.26 18.64
CA LEU A 58 4.93 -4.41 18.96
C LEU A 58 5.86 -4.15 20.15
N PHE A 59 6.37 -2.93 20.32
CA PHE A 59 7.40 -2.62 21.32
C PHE A 59 6.87 -1.90 22.56
N LYS A 60 5.80 -1.12 22.48
CA LYS A 60 5.02 -0.49 23.56
C LYS A 60 5.71 0.57 24.41
N ASP A 61 6.98 0.40 24.76
CA ASP A 61 7.72 1.37 25.58
C ASP A 61 8.59 2.32 24.72
N LYS A 62 8.72 3.59 25.14
CA LYS A 62 9.37 4.64 24.36
C LYS A 62 10.87 4.39 24.13
N GLU A 63 11.56 3.80 25.10
CA GLU A 63 13.00 3.54 25.00
C GLU A 63 13.27 2.43 23.98
N ALA A 64 12.49 1.34 24.03
CA ALA A 64 12.57 0.28 23.04
C ALA A 64 12.22 0.78 21.63
N ILE A 65 11.19 1.61 21.49
CA ILE A 65 10.82 2.20 20.20
C ILE A 65 11.97 3.03 19.64
N ALA A 66 12.62 3.89 20.43
CA ALA A 66 13.76 4.69 19.97
C ALA A 66 14.92 3.78 19.53
N ALA A 67 15.28 2.77 20.32
CA ALA A 67 16.32 1.82 19.99
C ALA A 67 16.01 1.03 18.69
N VAL A 68 14.76 0.70 18.43
CA VAL A 68 14.32 0.07 17.17
C VAL A 68 14.57 0.98 15.99
N TYR A 69 14.26 2.28 16.08
CA TYR A 69 14.52 3.24 14.99
C TYR A 69 16.01 3.39 14.71
N ASP A 70 16.85 3.47 15.74
CA ASP A 70 18.31 3.54 15.60
C ASP A 70 18.86 2.27 14.93
N TYR A 71 18.42 1.10 15.37
CA TYR A 71 18.81 -0.17 14.77
C TYR A 71 18.41 -0.30 13.31
N ARG A 72 17.18 0.12 12.95
CA ARG A 72 16.69 0.09 11.56
C ARG A 72 17.60 0.83 10.59
N GLN A 73 18.24 1.93 11.01
CA GLN A 73 19.16 2.68 10.15
C GLN A 73 20.42 1.87 9.77
N THR A 74 20.74 0.84 10.54
CA THR A 74 21.89 -0.04 10.28
C THR A 74 21.53 -1.31 9.50
N MET A 75 20.21 -1.58 9.30
CA MET A 75 19.73 -2.78 8.63
C MET A 75 19.84 -2.69 7.12
N ASP A 76 20.26 -3.79 6.48
CA ASP A 76 20.09 -3.93 5.03
C ASP A 76 18.64 -4.35 4.68
N TYR A 77 17.84 -3.37 4.27
CA TYR A 77 16.49 -3.63 3.82
C TYR A 77 16.44 -4.44 2.51
N GLY A 78 17.52 -4.48 1.74
CA GLY A 78 17.60 -5.23 0.46
C GLY A 78 17.34 -6.73 0.63
N ALA A 79 17.65 -7.30 1.80
CA ALA A 79 17.36 -8.70 2.08
C ALA A 79 15.84 -9.02 2.05
N TYR A 80 14.99 -8.06 2.46
CA TYR A 80 13.53 -8.21 2.47
C TYR A 80 12.91 -7.95 1.11
N LEU A 81 13.52 -7.09 0.27
CA LEU A 81 13.05 -6.86 -1.10
C LEU A 81 13.02 -8.15 -1.93
N LYS A 82 13.94 -9.08 -1.66
CA LYS A 82 13.99 -10.39 -2.35
C LYS A 82 12.85 -11.33 -2.01
N LEU A 83 12.11 -11.06 -0.94
CA LEU A 83 10.95 -11.83 -0.50
C LEU A 83 9.64 -11.28 -1.09
N LEU A 84 9.69 -10.11 -1.71
CA LEU A 84 8.54 -9.49 -2.34
C LEU A 84 8.26 -10.15 -3.69
N LYS A 85 6.99 -10.30 -4.02
CA LYS A 85 6.54 -10.80 -5.32
C LYS A 85 5.66 -9.75 -5.97
N VAL A 86 6.05 -9.30 -7.16
CA VAL A 86 5.21 -8.40 -7.97
C VAL A 86 3.96 -9.14 -8.39
N GLU A 87 2.80 -8.48 -8.33
CA GLU A 87 1.55 -9.04 -8.84
C GLU A 87 1.70 -9.32 -10.35
N PRO A 88 1.43 -10.57 -10.81
CA PRO A 88 1.73 -10.98 -12.19
C PRO A 88 1.11 -10.11 -13.27
N ASP A 89 -0.13 -9.63 -13.03
CA ASP A 89 -0.89 -8.84 -14.01
C ASP A 89 -0.61 -7.32 -13.91
N LEU A 90 0.25 -6.87 -12.99
CA LEU A 90 0.50 -5.45 -12.74
C LEU A 90 1.09 -4.74 -13.96
N VAL A 91 2.22 -5.20 -14.46
CA VAL A 91 2.92 -4.55 -15.58
C VAL A 91 2.09 -4.59 -16.87
N PRO A 92 1.46 -5.72 -17.25
CA PRO A 92 0.51 -5.75 -18.35
C PRO A 92 -0.62 -4.73 -18.23
N LEU A 93 -1.28 -4.66 -17.08
CA LEU A 93 -2.35 -3.69 -16.82
C LEU A 93 -1.84 -2.25 -16.93
N LEU A 94 -0.79 -1.89 -16.19
CA LEU A 94 -0.22 -0.54 -16.20
C LEU A 94 0.18 -0.09 -17.61
N THR A 95 0.81 -0.98 -18.38
CA THR A 95 1.18 -0.69 -19.78
C THR A 95 -0.04 -0.34 -20.61
N LYS A 96 -1.15 -1.04 -20.40
CA LYS A 96 -2.40 -0.83 -21.15
C LYS A 96 -3.12 0.46 -20.74
N ILE A 97 -3.31 0.67 -19.42
CA ILE A 97 -4.11 1.80 -18.94
C ILE A 97 -3.42 3.15 -19.07
N ARG A 98 -2.08 3.22 -18.96
CA ARG A 98 -1.32 4.48 -19.04
C ARG A 98 -1.45 5.23 -20.37
N ALA A 99 -1.92 4.56 -21.42
CA ALA A 99 -2.22 5.23 -22.69
C ALA A 99 -3.41 6.19 -22.60
N LYS A 100 -4.29 6.02 -21.60
CA LYS A 100 -5.56 6.74 -21.47
C LYS A 100 -5.77 7.35 -20.07
N LEU A 101 -5.19 6.74 -19.03
CA LEU A 101 -5.41 7.08 -17.63
C LEU A 101 -4.10 7.43 -16.92
N LYS A 102 -4.20 8.24 -15.90
CA LYS A 102 -3.13 8.46 -14.93
C LYS A 102 -3.11 7.34 -13.89
N THR A 103 -1.93 7.05 -13.35
CA THR A 103 -1.73 6.03 -12.34
C THR A 103 -1.07 6.61 -11.10
N ALA A 104 -1.56 6.23 -9.93
CA ALA A 104 -1.02 6.71 -8.67
C ALA A 104 -0.91 5.58 -7.63
N ILE A 105 -0.11 5.81 -6.59
CA ILE A 105 -0.04 4.97 -5.41
C ILE A 105 -0.49 5.77 -4.19
N ALA A 106 -1.33 5.16 -3.34
CA ALA A 106 -1.71 5.69 -2.03
C ALA A 106 -1.45 4.61 -0.97
N THR A 107 -0.36 4.72 -0.21
CA THR A 107 0.10 3.64 0.68
C THR A 107 0.48 4.13 2.08
N ASN A 108 0.29 3.26 3.08
CA ASN A 108 0.81 3.46 4.42
C ASN A 108 2.32 3.13 4.54
N ARG A 109 2.93 2.61 3.49
CA ARG A 109 4.38 2.45 3.40
C ARG A 109 5.07 3.82 3.47
N SER A 110 6.30 3.86 3.98
CA SER A 110 7.02 5.12 4.24
C SER A 110 8.30 5.23 3.38
N ASP A 111 9.45 5.18 4.02
CA ASP A 111 10.80 5.43 3.47
C ASP A 111 11.31 4.39 2.45
N THR A 112 10.65 3.26 2.37
CA THR A 112 11.08 2.16 1.48
C THR A 112 10.45 2.19 0.08
N MET A 113 9.44 3.05 -0.15
CA MET A 113 8.63 2.99 -1.37
C MET A 113 9.43 3.30 -2.65
N ASN A 114 10.24 4.35 -2.65
CA ASN A 114 11.05 4.71 -3.81
C ASN A 114 12.08 3.61 -4.16
N ARG A 115 12.70 3.01 -3.13
CA ARG A 115 13.65 1.90 -3.33
C ARG A 115 12.94 0.67 -3.89
N LEU A 116 11.73 0.37 -3.40
CA LEU A 116 10.90 -0.73 -3.89
C LEU A 116 10.58 -0.56 -5.39
N LEU A 117 10.05 0.59 -5.79
CA LEU A 117 9.72 0.85 -7.19
C LEU A 117 10.95 0.78 -8.11
N ALA A 118 12.10 1.28 -7.66
CA ALA A 118 13.34 1.23 -8.43
C ALA A 118 13.86 -0.21 -8.60
N GLU A 119 13.83 -1.02 -7.53
CA GLU A 119 14.28 -2.42 -7.54
C GLU A 119 13.51 -3.26 -8.57
N PHE A 120 12.19 -3.01 -8.69
CA PHE A 120 11.32 -3.76 -9.60
C PHE A 120 11.06 -3.03 -10.93
N ALA A 121 11.81 -1.96 -11.22
CA ALA A 121 11.67 -1.15 -12.44
C ALA A 121 10.24 -0.62 -12.68
N LEU A 122 9.55 -0.24 -11.62
CA LEU A 122 8.16 0.24 -11.66
C LEU A 122 8.01 1.77 -11.52
N THR A 123 9.11 2.50 -11.28
CA THR A 123 9.07 3.96 -11.05
C THR A 123 8.36 4.71 -12.18
N GLU A 124 8.64 4.38 -13.42
CA GLU A 124 8.08 5.06 -14.61
C GLU A 124 6.60 4.70 -14.87
N TYR A 125 6.05 3.74 -14.13
CA TYR A 125 4.65 3.34 -14.31
C TYR A 125 3.66 4.19 -13.51
N PHE A 126 4.13 5.00 -12.57
CA PHE A 126 3.26 5.81 -11.72
C PHE A 126 3.54 7.30 -11.88
N ASP A 127 2.48 8.06 -12.17
CA ASP A 127 2.55 9.52 -12.32
C ASP A 127 2.66 10.21 -10.95
N LEU A 128 2.13 9.59 -9.88
CA LEU A 128 2.20 10.10 -8.51
C LEU A 128 2.32 8.95 -7.50
N VAL A 129 3.18 9.13 -6.52
CA VAL A 129 3.31 8.22 -5.36
C VAL A 129 3.08 9.03 -4.08
N VAL A 130 2.08 8.63 -3.29
CA VAL A 130 1.77 9.24 -2.00
C VAL A 130 1.98 8.20 -0.89
N THR A 131 2.96 8.45 -0.05
CA THR A 131 3.34 7.61 1.09
C THR A 131 2.82 8.19 2.41
N SER A 132 2.93 7.45 3.51
CA SER A 132 2.61 7.97 4.85
C SER A 132 3.46 9.17 5.26
N PHE A 133 4.61 9.42 4.63
CA PHE A 133 5.46 10.58 4.90
C PHE A 133 5.02 11.85 4.18
N ASP A 134 4.18 11.72 3.17
CA ASP A 134 3.71 12.83 2.34
C ASP A 134 2.44 13.48 2.86
N ILE A 135 1.84 12.93 3.90
CA ILE A 135 0.52 13.28 4.42
C ILE A 135 0.54 13.41 5.95
N ARG A 136 -0.48 14.07 6.49
CA ARG A 136 -0.59 14.25 7.93
C ARG A 136 -1.16 13.01 8.63
N ARG A 137 -2.15 12.36 8.02
CA ARG A 137 -2.86 11.21 8.58
C ARG A 137 -2.88 10.08 7.56
N PRO A 138 -2.26 8.93 7.89
CA PRO A 138 -2.27 7.77 7.01
C PRO A 138 -3.67 7.13 6.93
N LYS A 139 -3.87 6.16 6.03
CA LYS A 139 -5.09 5.35 5.99
C LYS A 139 -5.36 4.74 7.37
N PRO A 140 -6.58 4.79 7.89
CA PRO A 140 -7.86 4.95 7.19
C PRO A 140 -8.29 6.39 6.90
N TYR A 141 -7.51 7.41 7.19
CA TYR A 141 -7.85 8.78 6.79
C TYR A 141 -7.68 8.99 5.29
N PRO A 142 -8.46 9.89 4.67
CA PRO A 142 -8.48 10.08 3.22
C PRO A 142 -7.31 10.91 2.67
N ASP A 143 -6.40 11.40 3.50
CA ASP A 143 -5.41 12.41 3.16
C ASP A 143 -4.58 12.07 1.91
N ALA A 144 -4.19 10.80 1.73
CA ALA A 144 -3.43 10.36 0.57
C ALA A 144 -4.27 10.42 -0.72
N LEU A 145 -5.52 9.99 -0.64
CA LEU A 145 -6.44 10.00 -1.77
C LEU A 145 -6.86 11.42 -2.14
N LEU A 146 -7.14 12.29 -1.16
CA LEU A 146 -7.43 13.71 -1.41
C LEU A 146 -6.24 14.42 -2.06
N LYS A 147 -5.00 14.10 -1.65
CA LYS A 147 -3.79 14.62 -2.30
C LYS A 147 -3.67 14.19 -3.76
N ILE A 148 -4.11 12.97 -4.10
CA ILE A 148 -4.17 12.50 -5.49
C ILE A 148 -5.21 13.29 -6.28
N LEU A 149 -6.41 13.50 -5.74
CA LEU A 149 -7.45 14.31 -6.40
C LEU A 149 -6.97 15.73 -6.69
N ASP A 150 -6.36 16.37 -5.69
CA ASP A 150 -5.81 17.73 -5.79
C ASP A 150 -4.68 17.81 -6.83
N HIS A 151 -3.76 16.85 -6.82
CA HIS A 151 -2.63 16.81 -7.76
C HIS A 151 -3.06 16.73 -9.23
N PHE A 152 -4.11 15.96 -9.53
CA PHE A 152 -4.59 15.77 -10.90
C PHE A 152 -5.74 16.73 -11.27
N ASP A 153 -6.17 17.58 -10.35
CA ASP A 153 -7.30 18.51 -10.52
C ASP A 153 -8.56 17.77 -11.00
N ILE A 154 -8.97 16.74 -10.24
CA ILE A 154 -10.10 15.87 -10.56
C ILE A 154 -11.06 15.71 -9.38
N GLU A 155 -12.32 15.39 -9.71
CA GLU A 155 -13.33 15.05 -8.71
C GLU A 155 -13.24 13.57 -8.28
N ALA A 156 -13.76 13.24 -7.10
CA ALA A 156 -13.68 11.91 -6.51
C ALA A 156 -14.21 10.81 -7.44
N HIS A 157 -15.33 11.05 -8.14
CA HIS A 157 -15.92 10.09 -9.08
C HIS A 157 -15.07 9.83 -10.35
N GLN A 158 -14.02 10.61 -10.58
CA GLN A 158 -13.09 10.46 -11.70
C GLN A 158 -11.82 9.68 -11.30
N ALA A 159 -11.70 9.31 -10.04
CA ALA A 159 -10.68 8.39 -9.55
C ALA A 159 -11.29 7.03 -9.25
N LEU A 160 -10.46 5.99 -9.31
CA LEU A 160 -10.75 4.65 -8.82
C LEU A 160 -9.63 4.25 -7.87
N TYR A 161 -9.97 3.72 -6.69
CA TYR A 161 -8.99 3.21 -5.74
C TYR A 161 -9.08 1.69 -5.62
N VAL A 162 -7.93 1.02 -5.69
CA VAL A 162 -7.80 -0.44 -5.56
C VAL A 162 -7.03 -0.75 -4.29
N GLY A 163 -7.61 -1.52 -3.38
CA GLY A 163 -7.02 -1.90 -2.10
C GLY A 163 -7.49 -3.28 -1.64
N ASP A 164 -6.85 -3.83 -0.63
CA ASP A 164 -7.12 -5.19 -0.11
C ASP A 164 -7.55 -5.22 1.35
N SER A 165 -7.57 -4.07 2.03
CA SER A 165 -7.74 -3.97 3.47
C SER A 165 -8.90 -3.06 3.89
N GLN A 166 -9.32 -3.21 5.16
CA GLN A 166 -10.37 -2.37 5.75
C GLN A 166 -9.96 -0.89 5.80
N VAL A 167 -8.67 -0.58 6.03
CA VAL A 167 -8.20 0.81 6.06
C VAL A 167 -8.28 1.48 4.68
N ASP A 168 -8.21 0.69 3.59
CA ASP A 168 -8.40 1.20 2.23
C ASP A 168 -9.85 1.57 1.97
N VAL A 169 -10.78 0.70 2.35
CA VAL A 169 -12.22 0.97 2.23
C VAL A 169 -12.60 2.24 2.98
N GLU A 170 -12.11 2.39 4.21
CA GLU A 170 -12.42 3.55 5.03
C GLU A 170 -11.85 4.84 4.43
N ALA A 171 -10.62 4.80 3.95
CA ALA A 171 -9.99 5.93 3.26
C ALA A 171 -10.74 6.30 1.97
N ALA A 172 -11.08 5.31 1.13
CA ALA A 172 -11.84 5.53 -0.11
C ALA A 172 -13.21 6.13 0.16
N ARG A 173 -13.94 5.57 1.15
CA ARG A 173 -15.26 6.09 1.58
C ARG A 173 -15.17 7.52 2.07
N ALA A 174 -14.17 7.84 2.88
CA ALA A 174 -13.96 9.19 3.41
C ALA A 174 -13.54 10.20 2.34
N ALA A 175 -12.91 9.75 1.25
CA ALA A 175 -12.58 10.55 0.08
C ALA A 175 -13.68 10.57 -0.99
N GLU A 176 -14.79 9.82 -0.79
CA GLU A 176 -15.88 9.62 -1.75
C GLU A 176 -15.42 9.02 -3.10
N ILE A 177 -14.30 8.29 -3.11
CA ILE A 177 -13.73 7.65 -4.29
C ILE A 177 -14.32 6.24 -4.46
N PRO A 178 -14.77 5.84 -5.67
CA PRO A 178 -15.09 4.45 -5.99
C PRO A 178 -13.96 3.49 -5.62
N PHE A 179 -14.33 2.38 -4.97
CA PHE A 179 -13.37 1.41 -4.46
C PHE A 179 -13.55 0.02 -5.07
N VAL A 180 -12.43 -0.62 -5.39
CA VAL A 180 -12.37 -2.02 -5.83
C VAL A 180 -11.55 -2.81 -4.81
N ALA A 181 -12.16 -3.85 -4.26
CA ALA A 181 -11.48 -4.79 -3.35
C ALA A 181 -10.66 -5.80 -4.16
N PHE A 182 -9.38 -5.88 -3.87
CA PHE A 182 -8.48 -6.86 -4.46
C PHE A 182 -8.32 -8.07 -3.54
N ARG A 183 -8.67 -9.27 -4.04
CA ARG A 183 -8.56 -10.57 -3.34
C ARG A 183 -9.17 -10.61 -1.92
N ASN A 184 -10.13 -9.75 -1.63
CA ASN A 184 -10.78 -9.72 -0.32
C ASN A 184 -12.29 -9.52 -0.47
N GLU A 185 -13.02 -10.61 -0.57
CA GLU A 185 -14.47 -10.62 -0.71
C GLU A 185 -15.24 -10.17 0.54
N THR A 186 -14.55 -10.02 1.68
CA THR A 186 -15.18 -9.60 2.93
C THR A 186 -15.34 -8.09 3.05
N LEU A 187 -14.66 -7.32 2.20
CA LEU A 187 -14.72 -5.87 2.23
C LEU A 187 -16.05 -5.34 1.71
N PRO A 188 -16.65 -4.33 2.36
CA PRO A 188 -17.97 -3.79 2.01
C PRO A 188 -17.90 -2.85 0.79
N THR A 189 -17.80 -3.42 -0.40
CA THR A 189 -17.83 -2.71 -1.70
C THR A 189 -18.64 -3.50 -2.73
N GLU A 190 -19.04 -2.84 -3.81
CA GLU A 190 -19.75 -3.49 -4.93
C GLU A 190 -18.79 -4.21 -5.91
N TYR A 191 -17.50 -3.82 -5.91
CA TYR A 191 -16.53 -4.33 -6.88
C TYR A 191 -15.45 -5.14 -6.20
N HIS A 192 -15.36 -6.42 -6.55
CA HIS A 192 -14.33 -7.35 -6.10
C HIS A 192 -13.61 -7.94 -7.30
N ILE A 193 -12.30 -8.04 -7.23
CA ILE A 193 -11.47 -8.66 -8.26
C ILE A 193 -10.47 -9.64 -7.63
N GLY A 194 -10.24 -10.77 -8.28
CA GLY A 194 -9.23 -11.76 -7.91
C GLY A 194 -7.88 -11.55 -8.59
N SER A 195 -7.86 -10.76 -9.67
CA SER A 195 -6.68 -10.44 -10.46
C SER A 195 -6.74 -9.00 -10.95
N LEU A 196 -5.60 -8.33 -11.07
CA LEU A 196 -5.53 -6.97 -11.60
C LEU A 196 -6.01 -6.89 -13.07
N LYS A 197 -5.96 -7.99 -13.80
CA LYS A 197 -6.47 -8.05 -15.18
C LYS A 197 -7.98 -7.74 -15.25
N GLU A 198 -8.74 -8.09 -14.24
CA GLU A 198 -10.19 -7.83 -14.20
C GLU A 198 -10.54 -6.32 -14.16
N LEU A 199 -9.57 -5.46 -13.77
CA LEU A 199 -9.74 -4.01 -13.88
C LEU A 199 -9.94 -3.53 -15.33
N GLU A 200 -9.48 -4.28 -16.32
CA GLU A 200 -9.68 -3.93 -17.74
C GLU A 200 -11.15 -3.86 -18.09
N GLU A 201 -11.96 -4.79 -17.54
CA GLU A 201 -13.42 -4.82 -17.74
C GLU A 201 -14.11 -3.66 -17.02
N ILE A 202 -13.70 -3.38 -15.76
CA ILE A 202 -14.24 -2.28 -14.95
C ILE A 202 -13.96 -0.92 -15.60
N LEU A 203 -12.75 -0.76 -16.17
CA LEU A 203 -12.27 0.48 -16.79
C LEU A 203 -12.67 0.61 -18.28
N GLU A 204 -13.24 -0.42 -18.88
CA GLU A 204 -13.61 -0.47 -20.31
C GLU A 204 -12.40 -0.18 -21.25
N VAL A 205 -11.23 -0.78 -20.95
CA VAL A 205 -9.96 -0.55 -21.65
C VAL A 205 -9.37 -1.80 -22.28
#